data_ea2912c4267448cf40e91afd2bba0b24
#
_entry.id   ea2912c4267448cf40e91afd2bba0b24
#
_cell.length_a   1.000
_cell.length_b   1.000
_cell.length_c   1.000
_cell.angle_alpha   90.00
_cell.angle_beta   90.00
_cell.angle_gamma   90.00
#
_symmetry.space_group_name_H-M   'P 1'
#
loop_
_entity.id
_entity.type
_entity.pdbx_description
1 polymer ?
#
loop_
_entity_poly.entity_id
_entity_poly.type
_entity_poly.pdbx_seq_one_letter_code
_entity_poly.pdbx_strand_id
1 'polypeptide(L)'
;MAADLAVLVAQGDATSEAIARAYQLARAIPEANMIRLPVPGGSDVIGEAAFAVLKAAIDARLPATAQATLVTWTQPSRVQGACSMGITSALAFGFSASQCGGCSRTAASAYFDSDSSRPFDDLGIRPSMMLGAPTLAAAQALIARGVAADGSQPAGTGHLLRTADAARSVRYPDWLTLPTAWATAPGLALRYTDASAASAASATTPTATANADTAISNQTDVLFYFTGLATVPLLASNRFLPGAAADHLTSFGGLLPGANGQMPATDWLAAGATASYGTVEEPCNHTEKFPKASVLIEHYLRGATLIEAYWKSVAWPGQGLFVGEPLARPWSQPPQAVIDGNALVVSSRSLRRNSIYRVDFRPYGGTAWAPLATMTAGQPRPVTWRVPLPADPAGGHLRWMGPCATQPALLCVLAQSN
;
A
#
# COMPACT_ATOMS: atom_id res chain seq x y z
N MET A 1 -13.43 -0.04 -6.08
CA MET A 1 -12.28 0.60 -5.39
C MET A 1 -12.66 1.97 -4.84
N ALA A 2 -13.02 2.99 -5.65
CA ALA A 2 -13.51 4.26 -5.09
C ALA A 2 -14.75 4.06 -4.20
N ALA A 3 -15.66 3.19 -4.60
CA ALA A 3 -16.84 2.82 -3.80
C ALA A 3 -16.52 2.01 -2.55
N ASP A 4 -15.32 1.42 -2.45
CA ASP A 4 -14.90 0.60 -1.31
C ASP A 4 -14.06 1.40 -0.29
N LEU A 5 -13.76 2.68 -0.57
CA LEU A 5 -13.01 3.57 0.31
C LEU A 5 -13.95 4.62 0.92
N ALA A 6 -13.95 4.73 2.24
CA ALA A 6 -14.59 5.84 2.94
C ALA A 6 -13.54 6.90 3.36
N VAL A 7 -13.86 8.17 3.17
CA VAL A 7 -13.00 9.30 3.49
C VAL A 7 -13.48 9.93 4.80
N LEU A 8 -12.64 9.88 5.82
CA LEU A 8 -12.89 10.44 7.14
C LEU A 8 -12.44 11.90 7.18
N VAL A 9 -13.36 12.80 7.49
CA VAL A 9 -13.16 14.25 7.42
C VAL A 9 -13.37 14.86 8.80
N ALA A 10 -12.39 15.63 9.27
CA ALA A 10 -12.54 16.41 10.50
C ALA A 10 -13.46 17.60 10.22
N GLN A 11 -14.68 17.52 10.73
CA GLN A 11 -15.71 18.53 10.55
C GLN A 11 -15.29 19.86 11.21
N GLY A 12 -15.35 20.95 10.46
CA GLY A 12 -14.94 22.29 10.93
C GLY A 12 -13.43 22.55 10.81
N ASP A 13 -12.63 21.55 10.42
CA ASP A 13 -11.23 21.76 10.04
C ASP A 13 -11.15 22.08 8.54
N ALA A 14 -10.91 23.36 8.23
CA ALA A 14 -10.90 23.85 6.85
C ALA A 14 -9.86 23.13 5.97
N THR A 15 -8.72 22.70 6.54
CA THR A 15 -7.69 21.96 5.81
C THR A 15 -8.14 20.55 5.48
N SER A 16 -8.67 19.82 6.48
CA SER A 16 -9.21 18.47 6.29
C SER A 16 -10.36 18.46 5.27
N GLU A 17 -11.28 19.42 5.37
CA GLU A 17 -12.41 19.54 4.43
C GLU A 17 -11.95 19.85 3.00
N ALA A 18 -11.00 20.75 2.82
CA ALA A 18 -10.44 21.07 1.51
C ALA A 18 -9.69 19.87 0.89
N ILE A 19 -8.91 19.18 1.69
CA ILE A 19 -8.20 17.94 1.27
C ILE A 19 -9.20 16.85 0.88
N ALA A 20 -10.22 16.62 1.70
CA ALA A 20 -11.25 15.62 1.45
C ALA A 20 -11.99 15.90 0.13
N ARG A 21 -12.35 17.16 -0.12
CA ARG A 21 -12.98 17.57 -1.38
C ARG A 21 -12.06 17.34 -2.59
N ALA A 22 -10.77 17.72 -2.47
CA ALA A 22 -9.80 17.49 -3.54
C ALA A 22 -9.66 15.99 -3.83
N TYR A 23 -9.60 15.15 -2.81
CA TYR A 23 -9.53 13.69 -2.94
C TYR A 23 -10.80 13.12 -3.57
N GLN A 24 -11.98 13.56 -3.09
CA GLN A 24 -13.28 13.16 -3.64
C GLN A 24 -13.36 13.38 -5.14
N LEU A 25 -12.97 14.58 -5.60
CA LEU A 25 -13.00 14.93 -7.03
C LEU A 25 -11.99 14.10 -7.83
N ALA A 26 -10.75 13.98 -7.35
CA ALA A 26 -9.68 13.29 -8.07
C ALA A 26 -9.91 11.78 -8.20
N ARG A 27 -10.57 11.16 -7.21
CA ARG A 27 -10.80 9.71 -7.13
C ARG A 27 -12.25 9.30 -7.38
N ALA A 28 -13.14 10.25 -7.70
CA ALA A 28 -14.56 10.01 -7.88
C ALA A 28 -15.20 9.27 -6.70
N ILE A 29 -14.88 9.67 -5.46
CA ILE A 29 -15.42 9.06 -4.25
C ILE A 29 -16.91 9.42 -4.14
N PRO A 30 -17.81 8.42 -3.96
CA PRO A 30 -19.24 8.68 -3.76
C PRO A 30 -19.47 9.57 -2.52
N GLU A 31 -20.45 10.50 -2.60
CA GLU A 31 -20.77 11.36 -1.44
C GLU A 31 -21.14 10.55 -0.20
N ALA A 32 -21.82 9.42 -0.36
CA ALA A 32 -22.15 8.51 0.75
C ALA A 32 -20.93 7.97 1.50
N ASN A 33 -19.75 8.01 0.88
CA ASN A 33 -18.48 7.58 1.49
C ASN A 33 -17.70 8.73 2.14
N MET A 34 -18.23 9.96 2.10
CA MET A 34 -17.63 11.14 2.74
C MET A 34 -18.16 11.27 4.18
N ILE A 35 -17.38 10.83 5.16
CA ILE A 35 -17.78 10.71 6.57
C ILE A 35 -17.24 11.90 7.37
N ARG A 36 -18.09 12.90 7.61
CA ARG A 36 -17.75 14.11 8.37
C ARG A 36 -18.06 13.92 9.85
N LEU A 37 -17.10 14.18 10.72
CA LEU A 37 -17.14 13.90 12.16
C LEU A 37 -16.42 14.98 12.94
N PRO A 38 -16.88 15.34 14.15
CA PRO A 38 -16.07 16.13 15.06
C PRO A 38 -14.86 15.30 15.51
N VAL A 39 -13.66 15.73 15.14
CA VAL A 39 -12.40 15.11 15.53
C VAL A 39 -11.70 16.02 16.53
N PRO A 40 -11.29 15.53 17.72
CA PRO A 40 -10.49 16.34 18.64
C PRO A 40 -9.19 16.78 17.96
N GLY A 41 -8.97 18.11 17.89
CA GLY A 41 -7.78 18.68 17.27
C GLY A 41 -6.81 19.26 18.32
N GLY A 42 -5.67 19.79 17.84
CA GLY A 42 -4.69 20.51 18.68
C GLY A 42 -3.69 19.64 19.44
N SER A 43 -3.71 18.32 19.24
CA SER A 43 -2.74 17.38 19.81
C SER A 43 -2.49 16.23 18.82
N ASP A 44 -1.27 15.69 18.83
CA ASP A 44 -0.92 14.46 18.11
C ASP A 44 -1.54 13.21 18.76
N VAL A 45 -2.05 13.34 19.97
CA VAL A 45 -2.60 12.26 20.80
C VAL A 45 -4.08 12.43 21.04
N ILE A 46 -4.84 11.34 20.89
CA ILE A 46 -6.18 11.18 21.41
C ILE A 46 -6.18 10.09 22.50
N GLY A 47 -6.81 10.34 23.65
CA GLY A 47 -6.94 9.33 24.70
C GLY A 47 -7.91 8.21 24.30
N GLU A 48 -7.70 7.00 24.86
CA GLU A 48 -8.49 5.80 24.57
C GLU A 48 -10.01 6.04 24.66
N ALA A 49 -10.50 6.68 25.73
CA ALA A 49 -11.92 6.92 25.91
C ALA A 49 -12.52 7.86 24.83
N ALA A 50 -11.80 8.95 24.50
CA ALA A 50 -12.23 9.86 23.44
C ALA A 50 -12.16 9.19 22.05
N PHE A 51 -11.15 8.35 21.83
CA PHE A 51 -11.05 7.55 20.62
C PHE A 51 -12.20 6.54 20.49
N ALA A 52 -12.59 5.88 21.56
CA ALA A 52 -13.74 4.94 21.54
C ALA A 52 -15.03 5.62 21.08
N VAL A 53 -15.27 6.84 21.52
CA VAL A 53 -16.44 7.65 21.08
C VAL A 53 -16.30 8.00 19.58
N LEU A 54 -15.13 8.45 19.15
CA LEU A 54 -14.86 8.77 17.74
C LEU A 54 -15.03 7.52 16.85
N LYS A 55 -14.44 6.39 17.25
CA LYS A 55 -14.55 5.12 16.51
C LYS A 55 -15.97 4.65 16.36
N ALA A 56 -16.76 4.67 17.44
CA ALA A 56 -18.17 4.31 17.40
C ALA A 56 -18.97 5.22 16.44
N ALA A 57 -18.68 6.54 16.45
CA ALA A 57 -19.32 7.49 15.56
C ALA A 57 -18.95 7.28 14.09
N ILE A 58 -17.70 6.85 13.82
CA ILE A 58 -17.24 6.45 12.48
C ILE A 58 -17.97 5.18 12.04
N ASP A 59 -17.92 4.13 12.84
CA ASP A 59 -18.51 2.82 12.49
C ASP A 59 -20.01 2.91 12.20
N ALA A 60 -20.73 3.74 12.93
CA ALA A 60 -22.15 3.97 12.71
C ALA A 60 -22.49 4.67 11.38
N ARG A 61 -21.52 5.33 10.75
CA ARG A 61 -21.69 6.06 9.49
C ARG A 61 -21.04 5.42 8.28
N LEU A 62 -20.14 4.45 8.49
CA LEU A 62 -19.45 3.78 7.40
C LEU A 62 -20.45 2.98 6.55
N PRO A 63 -20.45 3.15 5.21
CA PRO A 63 -21.20 2.27 4.34
C PRO A 63 -20.76 0.81 4.51
N ALA A 64 -21.70 -0.12 4.43
CA ALA A 64 -21.43 -1.55 4.55
C ALA A 64 -20.43 -2.04 3.47
N THR A 65 -20.39 -1.37 2.32
CA THR A 65 -19.47 -1.68 1.22
C THR A 65 -18.03 -1.22 1.46
N ALA A 66 -17.80 -0.30 2.43
CA ALA A 66 -16.46 0.25 2.68
C ALA A 66 -15.50 -0.81 3.21
N GLN A 67 -14.47 -1.09 2.45
CA GLN A 67 -13.41 -2.04 2.79
C GLN A 67 -12.21 -1.37 3.46
N ALA A 68 -12.05 -0.05 3.28
CA ALA A 68 -10.93 0.71 3.80
C ALA A 68 -11.35 2.15 4.14
N THR A 69 -10.50 2.86 4.89
CA THR A 69 -10.71 4.27 5.22
C THR A 69 -9.48 5.12 4.91
N LEU A 70 -9.72 6.39 4.52
CA LEU A 70 -8.72 7.43 4.36
C LEU A 70 -8.95 8.52 5.39
N VAL A 71 -7.92 8.90 6.14
CA VAL A 71 -7.92 10.01 7.11
C VAL A 71 -7.36 11.25 6.43
N THR A 72 -8.10 12.39 6.49
CA THR A 72 -7.69 13.64 5.83
C THR A 72 -7.12 14.70 6.79
N TRP A 73 -7.05 14.41 8.08
CA TRP A 73 -6.32 15.22 9.07
C TRP A 73 -4.96 14.60 9.38
N THR A 74 -4.08 15.37 10.03
CA THR A 74 -2.77 14.89 10.49
C THR A 74 -2.66 14.73 12.01
N GLN A 75 -3.57 15.35 12.76
CA GLN A 75 -3.66 15.28 14.21
C GLN A 75 -5.11 15.08 14.65
N PRO A 76 -5.36 14.11 15.58
CA PRO A 76 -4.40 13.21 16.22
C PRO A 76 -3.84 12.14 15.27
N SER A 77 -2.57 11.75 15.47
CA SER A 77 -1.90 10.69 14.72
C SER A 77 -1.78 9.36 15.48
N ARG A 78 -2.04 9.38 16.80
CA ARG A 78 -2.00 8.19 17.64
C ARG A 78 -3.04 8.20 18.75
N VAL A 79 -3.37 7.01 19.22
CA VAL A 79 -4.24 6.77 20.37
C VAL A 79 -3.40 6.35 21.54
N GLN A 80 -3.56 6.99 22.69
CA GLN A 80 -2.87 6.67 23.94
C GLN A 80 -3.83 6.08 24.98
N GLY A 81 -3.57 4.88 25.40
CA GLY A 81 -4.15 4.20 26.54
C GLY A 81 -3.03 3.61 27.40
N ALA A 82 -3.11 2.33 27.74
CA ALA A 82 -2.03 1.60 28.41
C ALA A 82 -0.73 1.55 27.57
N CYS A 83 -0.85 1.66 26.28
CA CYS A 83 0.23 1.77 25.29
C CYS A 83 -0.24 2.66 24.14
N SER A 84 0.61 2.88 23.10
CA SER A 84 0.24 3.72 21.96
C SER A 84 -0.04 2.90 20.69
N MET A 85 -1.18 3.14 20.06
CA MET A 85 -1.48 2.66 18.71
C MET A 85 -1.44 3.82 17.71
N GLY A 86 -0.93 3.58 16.50
CA GLY A 86 -1.14 4.52 15.38
C GLY A 86 -2.63 4.70 15.12
N ILE A 87 -3.07 5.93 14.83
CA ILE A 87 -4.50 6.21 14.60
C ILE A 87 -5.08 5.33 13.49
N THR A 88 -4.33 5.08 12.43
CA THR A 88 -4.77 4.23 11.31
C THR A 88 -4.96 2.78 11.74
N SER A 89 -4.09 2.27 12.61
CA SER A 89 -4.21 0.91 13.16
C SER A 89 -5.35 0.81 14.17
N ALA A 90 -5.52 1.82 15.02
CA ALA A 90 -6.64 1.87 15.95
C ALA A 90 -8.00 1.98 15.21
N LEU A 91 -8.06 2.71 14.09
CA LEU A 91 -9.27 2.76 13.25
C LEU A 91 -9.61 1.39 12.64
N ALA A 92 -8.60 0.60 12.29
CA ALA A 92 -8.82 -0.72 11.69
C ALA A 92 -9.27 -1.79 12.69
N PHE A 93 -8.70 -1.80 13.92
CA PHE A 93 -8.90 -2.86 14.90
C PHE A 93 -9.73 -2.45 16.12
N GLY A 94 -9.93 -1.15 16.36
CA GLY A 94 -10.23 -0.62 17.69
C GLY A 94 -8.94 -0.47 18.52
N PHE A 95 -8.98 0.31 19.61
CA PHE A 95 -7.86 0.36 20.54
C PHE A 95 -7.84 -0.93 21.38
N SER A 96 -6.69 -1.56 21.47
CA SER A 96 -6.47 -2.74 22.31
C SER A 96 -5.02 -2.84 22.77
N ALA A 97 -4.81 -3.09 24.05
CA ALA A 97 -3.48 -3.32 24.62
C ALA A 97 -2.76 -4.56 24.03
N SER A 98 -3.49 -5.47 23.40
CA SER A 98 -2.87 -6.60 22.68
C SER A 98 -2.21 -6.19 21.36
N GLN A 99 -2.57 -5.02 20.83
CA GLN A 99 -2.08 -4.48 19.56
C GLN A 99 -0.85 -3.56 19.73
N CYS A 100 -0.52 -3.15 20.94
CA CYS A 100 0.61 -2.29 21.25
C CYS A 100 1.31 -2.76 22.54
N GLY A 101 2.34 -2.09 23.00
CA GLY A 101 3.08 -2.46 24.23
C GLY A 101 4.59 -2.43 24.03
N GLY A 102 5.08 -1.41 23.36
CA GLY A 102 6.50 -1.16 23.20
C GLY A 102 7.24 -2.33 22.55
N CYS A 103 8.24 -2.85 23.22
CA CYS A 103 9.08 -3.97 22.76
C CYS A 103 8.41 -5.34 22.84
N SER A 104 7.20 -5.44 23.36
CA SER A 104 6.50 -6.71 23.46
C SER A 104 6.02 -7.21 22.08
N ARG A 105 5.81 -8.52 21.99
CA ARG A 105 5.08 -9.10 20.85
C ARG A 105 3.64 -8.60 20.90
N THR A 106 3.10 -8.25 19.75
CA THR A 106 1.72 -7.78 19.62
C THR A 106 0.89 -8.74 18.78
N ALA A 107 -0.41 -8.54 18.72
CA ALA A 107 -1.30 -9.39 17.96
C ALA A 107 -0.96 -9.34 16.44
N ALA A 108 -0.97 -10.51 15.83
CA ALA A 108 -0.78 -10.64 14.39
C ALA A 108 -2.06 -10.26 13.62
N SER A 109 -1.89 -9.62 12.48
CA SER A 109 -2.98 -9.29 11.58
C SER A 109 -3.31 -10.46 10.67
N ALA A 110 -4.57 -10.85 10.60
CA ALA A 110 -5.05 -11.83 9.62
C ALA A 110 -4.93 -11.33 8.17
N TYR A 111 -4.72 -10.02 7.98
CA TYR A 111 -4.51 -9.43 6.66
C TYR A 111 -3.06 -9.49 6.18
N PHE A 112 -2.11 -9.88 7.06
CA PHE A 112 -0.71 -10.08 6.67
C PHE A 112 -0.59 -11.18 5.59
N ASP A 113 0.04 -10.84 4.46
CA ASP A 113 0.25 -11.70 3.28
C ASP A 113 -1.03 -12.40 2.77
N SER A 114 -2.20 -11.82 3.05
CA SER A 114 -3.50 -12.34 2.65
C SER A 114 -3.80 -12.05 1.19
N ASP A 115 -4.44 -12.98 0.49
CA ASP A 115 -4.94 -12.76 -0.87
C ASP A 115 -6.28 -12.00 -0.92
N SER A 116 -6.92 -11.73 0.23
CA SER A 116 -8.18 -10.99 0.27
C SER A 116 -8.04 -9.59 -0.35
N SER A 117 -9.01 -9.20 -1.14
CA SER A 117 -9.21 -7.83 -1.63
C SER A 117 -10.43 -7.16 -1.03
N ARG A 118 -11.12 -7.88 -0.13
CA ARG A 118 -12.28 -7.40 0.62
C ARG A 118 -12.04 -7.65 2.11
N PRO A 119 -11.03 -6.98 2.69
CA PRO A 119 -10.57 -7.32 4.04
C PRO A 119 -11.62 -7.13 5.12
N PHE A 120 -12.59 -6.24 4.93
CA PHE A 120 -13.68 -6.11 5.89
C PHE A 120 -14.66 -7.27 5.80
N ASP A 121 -15.08 -7.65 4.59
CA ASP A 121 -16.03 -8.75 4.40
C ASP A 121 -15.42 -10.11 4.79
N ASP A 122 -14.14 -10.31 4.46
CA ASP A 122 -13.49 -11.60 4.63
C ASP A 122 -12.89 -11.78 6.03
N LEU A 123 -12.42 -10.67 6.66
CA LEU A 123 -11.58 -10.72 7.86
C LEU A 123 -12.07 -9.79 8.98
N GLY A 124 -13.10 -8.97 8.74
CA GLY A 124 -13.57 -7.95 9.68
C GLY A 124 -12.60 -6.78 9.89
N ILE A 125 -11.60 -6.62 9.02
CA ILE A 125 -10.56 -5.60 9.13
C ILE A 125 -10.80 -4.51 8.09
N ARG A 126 -10.89 -3.23 8.51
CA ARG A 126 -10.89 -2.08 7.60
C ARG A 126 -9.54 -1.37 7.63
N PRO A 127 -8.60 -1.69 6.74
CA PRO A 127 -7.36 -0.96 6.62
C PRO A 127 -7.60 0.54 6.56
N SER A 128 -6.79 1.32 7.29
CA SER A 128 -6.86 2.77 7.28
C SER A 128 -5.52 3.37 6.89
N MET A 129 -5.54 4.47 6.15
CA MET A 129 -4.35 5.22 5.78
C MET A 129 -4.61 6.70 5.98
N MET A 130 -3.64 7.43 6.50
CA MET A 130 -3.68 8.89 6.61
C MET A 130 -3.05 9.50 5.35
N LEU A 131 -3.69 10.50 4.74
CA LEU A 131 -3.05 11.17 3.60
C LEU A 131 -1.70 11.80 4.01
N GLY A 132 -1.58 12.26 5.26
CA GLY A 132 -0.32 12.69 5.84
C GLY A 132 0.22 14.01 5.28
N ALA A 133 -0.62 14.80 4.63
CA ALA A 133 -0.25 16.08 4.04
C ALA A 133 -0.67 17.24 4.96
N PRO A 134 0.26 18.12 5.38
CA PRO A 134 -0.06 19.20 6.31
C PRO A 134 -0.76 20.41 5.65
N THR A 135 -0.79 20.47 4.32
CA THR A 135 -1.41 21.55 3.55
C THR A 135 -2.17 21.02 2.36
N LEU A 136 -3.13 21.80 1.86
CA LEU A 136 -3.87 21.44 0.63
C LEU A 136 -2.94 21.26 -0.58
N ALA A 137 -1.93 22.09 -0.73
CA ALA A 137 -0.98 22.00 -1.85
C ALA A 137 -0.18 20.68 -1.80
N ALA A 138 0.31 20.29 -0.62
CA ALA A 138 1.00 19.01 -0.42
C ALA A 138 0.06 17.82 -0.69
N ALA A 139 -1.19 17.90 -0.22
CA ALA A 139 -2.22 16.91 -0.48
C ALA A 139 -2.51 16.75 -1.97
N GLN A 140 -2.72 17.86 -2.69
CA GLN A 140 -2.96 17.84 -4.14
C GLN A 140 -1.80 17.23 -4.92
N ALA A 141 -0.56 17.56 -4.55
CA ALA A 141 0.63 16.96 -5.17
C ALA A 141 0.69 15.43 -4.93
N LEU A 142 0.39 14.98 -3.71
CA LEU A 142 0.35 13.55 -3.37
C LEU A 142 -0.78 12.82 -4.11
N ILE A 143 -1.99 13.39 -4.13
CA ILE A 143 -3.14 12.86 -4.85
C ILE A 143 -2.82 12.74 -6.35
N ALA A 144 -2.23 13.77 -6.95
CA ALA A 144 -1.85 13.76 -8.36
C ALA A 144 -0.84 12.65 -8.68
N ARG A 145 0.15 12.41 -7.80
CA ARG A 145 1.10 11.29 -7.95
C ARG A 145 0.40 9.94 -7.89
N GLY A 146 -0.55 9.77 -6.96
CA GLY A 146 -1.32 8.55 -6.84
C GLY A 146 -2.19 8.28 -8.07
N VAL A 147 -2.88 9.30 -8.58
CA VAL A 147 -3.68 9.19 -9.81
C VAL A 147 -2.80 8.89 -11.03
N ALA A 148 -1.66 9.58 -11.15
CA ALA A 148 -0.71 9.34 -12.25
C ALA A 148 -0.07 7.95 -12.21
N ALA A 149 -0.08 7.29 -11.06
CA ALA A 149 0.45 5.94 -10.91
C ALA A 149 -0.48 4.87 -11.51
N ASP A 150 -1.80 5.11 -11.53
CA ASP A 150 -2.77 4.07 -11.87
C ASP A 150 -2.55 3.51 -13.27
N GLY A 151 -2.30 2.20 -13.35
CA GLY A 151 -2.08 1.47 -14.60
C GLY A 151 -0.83 1.88 -15.38
N SER A 152 0.05 2.71 -14.81
CA SER A 152 1.22 3.27 -15.51
C SER A 152 2.32 2.25 -15.79
N GLN A 153 2.41 1.15 -15.04
CA GLN A 153 3.48 0.14 -15.11
C GLN A 153 4.88 0.78 -15.16
N PRO A 154 5.25 1.61 -14.17
CA PRO A 154 6.48 2.39 -14.24
C PRO A 154 7.70 1.49 -14.34
N ALA A 155 8.65 1.88 -15.19
CA ALA A 155 9.99 1.33 -15.16
C ALA A 155 10.81 2.09 -14.12
N GLY A 156 11.35 1.38 -13.12
CA GLY A 156 12.06 2.01 -12.02
C GLY A 156 12.90 1.06 -11.19
N THR A 157 13.65 1.65 -10.28
CA THR A 157 14.57 0.94 -9.39
C THR A 157 14.03 0.90 -7.96
N GLY A 158 14.09 -0.29 -7.35
CA GLY A 158 13.89 -0.48 -5.93
C GLY A 158 15.22 -0.61 -5.20
N HIS A 159 15.46 0.24 -4.22
CA HIS A 159 16.67 0.29 -3.40
C HIS A 159 16.41 -0.33 -2.03
N LEU A 160 17.20 -1.34 -1.68
CA LEU A 160 17.13 -2.09 -0.43
C LEU A 160 18.48 -1.89 0.26
N LEU A 161 18.57 -0.89 1.14
CA LEU A 161 19.83 -0.41 1.68
C LEU A 161 20.02 -0.84 3.14
N ARG A 162 20.98 -1.75 3.37
CA ARG A 162 21.48 -2.07 4.70
C ARG A 162 22.48 -1.01 5.11
N THR A 163 22.24 -0.35 6.23
CA THR A 163 23.17 0.65 6.81
C THR A 163 23.99 0.06 7.94
N ALA A 164 24.96 0.81 8.45
CA ALA A 164 25.75 0.43 9.62
C ALA A 164 24.97 0.54 10.92
N ASP A 165 23.80 1.16 10.97
CA ASP A 165 22.90 1.10 12.11
C ASP A 165 22.32 -0.32 12.23
N ALA A 166 23.05 -1.19 12.94
CA ALA A 166 22.72 -2.61 13.05
C ALA A 166 21.33 -2.82 13.67
N ALA A 167 20.91 -1.97 14.60
CA ALA A 167 19.60 -2.07 15.25
C ALA A 167 18.46 -1.74 14.29
N ARG A 168 18.64 -0.78 13.39
CA ARG A 168 17.63 -0.38 12.43
C ARG A 168 17.70 -1.14 11.11
N SER A 169 18.82 -1.79 10.82
CA SER A 169 19.01 -2.56 9.58
C SER A 169 18.57 -4.03 9.65
N VAL A 170 17.90 -4.45 10.72
CA VAL A 170 17.52 -5.86 10.97
C VAL A 170 16.61 -6.48 9.89
N ARG A 171 15.99 -5.69 9.02
CA ARG A 171 15.14 -6.17 7.92
C ARG A 171 15.93 -6.74 6.71
N TYR A 172 17.24 -6.51 6.64
CA TYR A 172 18.05 -6.86 5.46
C TYR A 172 17.99 -8.33 5.02
N PRO A 173 17.77 -9.33 5.90
CA PRO A 173 17.69 -10.72 5.44
C PRO A 173 16.53 -10.98 4.45
N ASP A 174 15.41 -10.25 4.57
CA ASP A 174 14.31 -10.31 3.62
C ASP A 174 14.71 -9.78 2.23
N TRP A 175 15.76 -8.94 2.15
CA TRP A 175 16.14 -8.24 0.93
C TRP A 175 17.14 -8.98 0.05
N LEU A 176 17.88 -9.93 0.64
CA LEU A 176 19.02 -10.60 -0.01
C LEU A 176 18.63 -11.33 -1.30
N THR A 177 17.46 -11.92 -1.33
CA THR A 177 16.99 -12.75 -2.47
C THR A 177 16.13 -11.97 -3.47
N LEU A 178 15.67 -10.79 -3.12
CA LEU A 178 14.72 -10.03 -3.95
C LEU A 178 15.28 -9.63 -5.33
N PRO A 179 16.54 -9.16 -5.46
CA PRO A 179 17.09 -8.85 -6.79
C PRO A 179 17.05 -10.04 -7.74
N THR A 180 17.41 -11.22 -7.27
CA THR A 180 17.37 -12.46 -8.08
C THR A 180 15.93 -12.93 -8.31
N ALA A 181 15.08 -12.88 -7.28
CA ALA A 181 13.70 -13.32 -7.38
C ALA A 181 12.89 -12.52 -8.40
N TRP A 182 13.22 -11.23 -8.58
CA TRP A 182 12.53 -10.32 -9.48
C TRP A 182 13.35 -9.90 -10.72
N ALA A 183 14.46 -10.55 -10.99
CA ALA A 183 15.37 -10.23 -12.10
C ALA A 183 14.69 -10.22 -13.48
N THR A 184 13.62 -10.97 -13.66
CA THR A 184 12.85 -11.05 -14.92
C THR A 184 11.56 -10.21 -14.90
N ALA A 185 11.30 -9.43 -13.83
CA ALA A 185 10.12 -8.58 -13.79
C ALA A 185 10.29 -7.39 -14.73
N PRO A 186 9.49 -7.26 -15.79
CA PRO A 186 9.66 -6.18 -16.74
C PRO A 186 9.52 -4.81 -16.07
N GLY A 187 10.46 -3.91 -16.34
CA GLY A 187 10.46 -2.55 -15.83
C GLY A 187 10.83 -2.40 -14.36
N LEU A 188 11.17 -3.49 -13.63
CA LEU A 188 11.60 -3.41 -12.23
C LEU A 188 13.04 -3.90 -12.09
N ALA A 189 13.91 -3.04 -11.54
CA ALA A 189 15.23 -3.41 -11.07
C ALA A 189 15.28 -3.32 -9.55
N LEU A 190 15.49 -4.43 -8.85
CA LEU A 190 15.73 -4.40 -7.39
C LEU A 190 17.22 -4.47 -7.12
N ARG A 191 17.72 -3.58 -6.27
CA ARG A 191 19.12 -3.48 -5.88
C ARG A 191 19.26 -3.59 -4.37
N TYR A 192 19.96 -4.63 -3.92
CA TYR A 192 20.41 -4.72 -2.54
C TYR A 192 21.80 -4.11 -2.43
N THR A 193 21.98 -3.20 -1.48
CA THR A 193 23.27 -2.58 -1.16
C THR A 193 23.57 -2.81 0.31
N ASP A 194 24.75 -3.37 0.60
CA ASP A 194 25.27 -3.52 1.95
C ASP A 194 26.30 -2.42 2.24
N ALA A 195 25.87 -1.40 2.96
CA ALA A 195 26.70 -0.30 3.43
C ALA A 195 27.07 -0.45 4.93
N SER A 196 26.87 -1.63 5.51
CA SER A 196 27.11 -1.85 6.94
C SER A 196 28.57 -1.69 7.37
N ALA A 197 29.53 -1.88 6.46
CA ALA A 197 30.95 -1.71 6.73
C ALA A 197 31.47 -0.27 6.50
N ALA A 198 30.85 0.50 5.59
CA ALA A 198 31.33 1.81 5.16
C ALA A 198 31.28 2.87 6.29
N SER A 199 30.31 2.79 7.17
CA SER A 199 30.08 3.76 8.26
C SER A 199 31.04 3.59 9.45
N ALA A 200 31.65 2.43 9.63
CA ALA A 200 32.61 2.21 10.72
C ALA A 200 33.94 3.00 10.50
N ALA A 201 34.29 3.27 9.25
CA ALA A 201 35.49 4.04 8.88
C ALA A 201 35.28 5.57 8.95
N SER A 202 34.06 6.05 8.89
CA SER A 202 33.71 7.48 8.76
C SER A 202 33.34 8.19 10.07
N ALA A 203 33.30 7.48 11.19
CA ALA A 203 32.92 8.05 12.50
C ALA A 203 33.93 9.07 13.06
N THR A 204 35.09 9.24 12.42
CA THR A 204 36.18 10.10 12.92
C THR A 204 36.27 11.47 12.24
N THR A 205 35.47 11.75 11.19
CA THR A 205 35.48 13.07 10.54
C THR A 205 34.08 13.45 10.03
N PRO A 206 33.46 14.55 10.52
CA PRO A 206 32.15 15.01 10.03
C PRO A 206 32.35 15.79 8.72
N THR A 207 32.59 15.11 7.62
CA THR A 207 32.61 15.71 6.30
C THR A 207 31.45 15.20 5.43
N ALA A 208 30.97 16.03 4.51
CA ALA A 208 29.80 15.78 3.65
C ALA A 208 29.81 14.45 2.86
N THR A 209 30.95 13.78 2.78
CA THR A 209 31.13 12.46 2.16
C THR A 209 30.60 11.30 3.03
N ALA A 210 30.45 11.46 4.35
CA ALA A 210 29.93 10.42 5.24
C ALA A 210 28.46 10.05 4.97
N ASN A 211 27.71 10.93 4.33
CA ASN A 211 26.27 10.73 4.07
C ASN A 211 25.99 9.92 2.79
N ALA A 212 26.95 9.86 1.85
CA ALA A 212 26.76 9.18 0.56
C ALA A 212 26.73 7.64 0.69
N ASP A 213 27.40 7.08 1.72
CA ASP A 213 27.46 5.64 1.93
C ASP A 213 26.26 5.11 2.76
N THR A 214 25.46 5.99 3.36
CA THR A 214 24.34 5.64 4.23
C THR A 214 22.96 5.86 3.61
N ALA A 215 22.92 6.51 2.44
CA ALA A 215 21.68 6.79 1.71
C ALA A 215 21.92 6.81 0.20
N ILE A 216 20.90 6.53 -0.57
CA ILE A 216 20.94 6.77 -2.01
C ILE A 216 20.84 8.27 -2.32
N SER A 217 21.48 8.71 -3.41
CA SER A 217 21.45 10.09 -3.88
C SER A 217 21.40 10.18 -5.40
N ASN A 218 20.78 11.27 -5.90
CA ASN A 218 20.72 11.60 -7.33
C ASN A 218 20.12 10.48 -8.21
N GLN A 219 19.26 9.63 -7.62
CA GLN A 219 18.51 8.63 -8.37
C GLN A 219 17.30 9.30 -9.03
N THR A 220 17.00 8.94 -10.28
CA THR A 220 15.95 9.60 -11.07
C THR A 220 14.70 8.73 -11.27
N ASP A 221 14.74 7.49 -10.82
CA ASP A 221 13.75 6.45 -11.10
C ASP A 221 13.36 5.61 -9.86
N VAL A 222 13.37 6.23 -8.67
CA VAL A 222 13.12 5.51 -7.42
C VAL A 222 11.67 5.05 -7.36
N LEU A 223 11.47 3.74 -7.29
CA LEU A 223 10.16 3.09 -7.19
C LEU A 223 9.93 2.47 -5.80
N PHE A 224 10.98 1.88 -5.24
CA PHE A 224 11.01 1.41 -3.85
C PHE A 224 12.27 1.90 -3.16
N TYR A 225 12.15 2.28 -1.86
CA TYR A 225 13.32 2.58 -1.05
C TYR A 225 13.07 2.13 0.39
N PHE A 226 13.73 1.04 0.80
CA PHE A 226 13.66 0.51 2.15
C PHE A 226 15.03 0.53 2.81
N THR A 227 15.11 1.09 4.03
CA THR A 227 16.36 1.24 4.77
C THR A 227 16.12 1.19 6.28
N GLY A 228 17.16 1.36 7.07
CA GLY A 228 17.11 1.45 8.52
C GLY A 228 18.04 2.55 9.03
N LEU A 229 17.47 3.69 9.44
CA LEU A 229 18.15 4.86 10.01
C LEU A 229 17.18 5.67 10.88
N ALA A 230 17.70 6.44 11.83
CA ALA A 230 16.88 7.40 12.58
C ALA A 230 16.38 8.54 11.66
N THR A 231 17.26 9.01 10.79
CA THR A 231 16.97 10.04 9.76
C THR A 231 17.68 9.66 8.48
N VAL A 232 16.96 9.65 7.37
CA VAL A 232 17.50 9.31 6.05
C VAL A 232 17.94 10.60 5.36
N PRO A 233 19.23 10.80 5.11
CA PRO A 233 19.73 12.00 4.45
C PRO A 233 19.48 11.94 2.94
N LEU A 234 19.71 13.07 2.26
CA LEU A 234 19.73 13.20 0.79
C LEU A 234 18.40 12.84 0.09
N LEU A 235 17.27 12.77 0.80
CA LEU A 235 15.98 12.43 0.19
C LEU A 235 15.63 13.36 -0.97
N ALA A 236 15.83 14.66 -0.81
CA ALA A 236 15.49 15.66 -1.81
C ALA A 236 16.34 15.60 -3.09
N SER A 237 17.48 14.87 -3.07
CA SER A 237 18.31 14.65 -4.26
C SER A 237 17.76 13.58 -5.20
N ASN A 238 16.78 12.80 -4.72
CA ASN A 238 16.22 11.69 -5.48
C ASN A 238 14.86 12.07 -6.08
N ARG A 239 14.53 11.49 -7.23
CA ARG A 239 13.22 11.60 -7.85
C ARG A 239 12.48 10.28 -7.71
N PHE A 240 11.37 10.32 -6.98
CA PHE A 240 10.47 9.20 -6.84
C PHE A 240 9.47 9.17 -8.00
N LEU A 241 9.21 7.97 -8.50
CA LEU A 241 8.19 7.76 -9.53
C LEU A 241 6.77 7.79 -8.92
N PRO A 242 5.74 8.17 -9.69
CA PRO A 242 4.36 8.01 -9.26
C PRO A 242 4.07 6.57 -8.81
N GLY A 243 3.49 6.40 -7.63
CA GLY A 243 3.26 5.09 -7.03
C GLY A 243 4.43 4.55 -6.20
N ALA A 244 5.54 5.29 -6.05
CA ALA A 244 6.67 4.83 -5.25
C ALA A 244 6.33 4.61 -3.78
N ALA A 245 6.84 3.51 -3.20
CA ALA A 245 6.71 3.16 -1.80
C ALA A 245 8.07 3.20 -1.11
N ALA A 246 8.16 3.87 0.02
CA ALA A 246 9.41 4.02 0.75
C ALA A 246 9.18 4.09 2.26
N ASP A 247 10.07 3.47 3.04
CA ASP A 247 10.08 3.60 4.48
C ASP A 247 11.46 3.34 5.09
N HIS A 248 11.62 3.71 6.35
CA HIS A 248 12.79 3.41 7.14
C HIS A 248 12.39 2.82 8.49
N LEU A 249 13.12 1.82 8.94
CA LEU A 249 12.96 1.33 10.30
C LEU A 249 13.55 2.34 11.27
N THR A 250 12.69 2.94 12.08
CA THR A 250 13.04 3.76 13.24
C THR A 250 11.91 3.72 14.26
N SER A 251 12.18 4.04 15.52
CA SER A 251 11.23 3.83 16.62
C SER A 251 10.00 4.74 16.55
N PHE A 252 10.18 5.97 16.05
CA PHE A 252 9.14 7.01 16.15
C PHE A 252 8.82 7.70 14.82
N GLY A 253 9.02 6.99 13.70
CA GLY A 253 8.67 7.49 12.38
C GLY A 253 7.17 7.78 12.16
N GLY A 254 6.30 7.23 13.02
CA GLY A 254 4.86 7.51 12.99
C GLY A 254 4.41 8.69 13.87
N LEU A 255 5.30 9.31 14.63
CA LEU A 255 4.99 10.52 15.39
C LEU A 255 4.99 11.74 14.45
N LEU A 256 3.90 12.48 14.41
CA LEU A 256 3.74 13.66 13.56
C LEU A 256 3.59 14.92 14.40
N PRO A 257 4.31 16.01 14.07
CA PRO A 257 5.13 16.23 12.87
C PRO A 257 6.55 15.68 12.91
N GLY A 258 6.91 14.91 13.92
CA GLY A 258 8.20 14.31 14.18
C GLY A 258 8.60 14.47 15.66
N ALA A 259 9.37 13.53 16.19
CA ALA A 259 9.80 13.54 17.58
C ALA A 259 11.14 12.82 17.79
N ASN A 260 11.80 13.15 18.88
CA ASN A 260 13.00 12.45 19.38
C ASN A 260 14.18 12.43 18.38
N GLY A 261 14.30 13.43 17.51
CA GLY A 261 15.37 13.49 16.49
C GLY A 261 15.26 12.42 15.40
N GLN A 262 14.08 11.81 15.26
CA GLN A 262 13.80 10.80 14.24
C GLN A 262 12.91 11.39 13.15
N MET A 263 13.17 10.98 11.92
CA MET A 263 12.45 11.45 10.73
C MET A 263 11.04 10.89 10.71
N PRO A 264 9.99 11.71 10.53
CA PRO A 264 8.64 11.23 10.38
C PRO A 264 8.43 10.59 9.00
N ALA A 265 7.51 9.63 8.92
CA ALA A 265 7.15 8.96 7.68
C ALA A 265 6.62 9.92 6.60
N THR A 266 6.10 11.09 6.99
CA THR A 266 5.64 12.13 6.07
C THR A 266 6.76 12.81 5.28
N ASP A 267 8.01 12.74 5.73
CA ASP A 267 9.15 13.29 4.97
C ASP A 267 9.41 12.51 3.68
N TRP A 268 9.09 11.22 3.65
CA TRP A 268 9.09 10.45 2.41
C TRP A 268 8.08 11.00 1.40
N LEU A 269 6.87 11.38 1.87
CA LEU A 269 5.84 11.97 1.03
C LEU A 269 6.28 13.34 0.51
N ALA A 270 6.91 14.15 1.36
CA ALA A 270 7.47 15.44 0.98
C ALA A 270 8.58 15.30 -0.07
N ALA A 271 9.40 14.24 0.04
CA ALA A 271 10.46 13.92 -0.94
C ALA A 271 9.91 13.35 -2.26
N GLY A 272 8.64 12.96 -2.34
CA GLY A 272 8.00 12.49 -3.56
C GLY A 272 7.52 11.04 -3.56
N ALA A 273 7.75 10.27 -2.50
CA ALA A 273 7.12 8.95 -2.35
C ALA A 273 5.60 9.07 -2.27
N THR A 274 4.87 8.05 -2.70
CA THR A 274 3.41 8.04 -2.70
C THR A 274 2.83 7.45 -1.42
N ALA A 275 3.56 6.61 -0.71
CA ALA A 275 3.22 6.17 0.65
C ALA A 275 4.46 5.79 1.45
N SER A 276 4.27 5.77 2.77
CA SER A 276 5.25 5.40 3.78
C SER A 276 4.57 4.82 5.02
N TYR A 277 5.40 4.44 5.99
CA TYR A 277 5.00 3.83 7.26
C TYR A 277 5.95 4.23 8.37
N GLY A 278 5.45 4.34 9.60
CA GLY A 278 6.26 4.53 10.79
C GLY A 278 5.53 4.08 12.05
N THR A 279 6.28 3.72 13.11
CA THR A 279 5.72 3.34 14.41
C THR A 279 5.58 4.55 15.33
N VAL A 280 4.58 4.54 16.23
CA VAL A 280 4.27 5.62 17.18
C VAL A 280 4.71 5.33 18.60
N GLU A 281 5.24 4.15 18.85
CA GLU A 281 5.76 3.66 20.12
C GLU A 281 7.00 2.81 19.83
N GLU A 282 7.94 2.74 20.81
CA GLU A 282 9.17 1.97 20.64
C GLU A 282 8.89 0.52 20.22
N PRO A 283 9.18 0.12 18.98
CA PRO A 283 8.87 -1.22 18.49
C PRO A 283 9.96 -2.23 18.80
N CYS A 284 11.11 -1.78 19.30
CA CYS A 284 12.37 -2.52 19.28
C CYS A 284 12.72 -3.03 17.87
N ASN A 285 13.48 -4.08 17.76
CA ASN A 285 13.94 -4.62 16.48
C ASN A 285 12.99 -5.70 15.92
N HIS A 286 11.71 -5.68 16.31
CA HIS A 286 10.73 -6.62 15.79
C HIS A 286 10.40 -6.28 14.33
N THR A 287 10.94 -7.06 13.40
CA THR A 287 10.70 -6.86 11.95
C THR A 287 9.24 -7.02 11.56
N GLU A 288 8.47 -7.76 12.35
CA GLU A 288 7.04 -7.99 12.18
C GLU A 288 6.20 -6.71 12.34
N LYS A 289 6.74 -5.70 13.03
CA LYS A 289 6.11 -4.38 13.23
C LYS A 289 6.38 -3.41 12.08
N PHE A 290 7.11 -3.83 11.08
CA PHE A 290 7.49 -3.01 9.92
C PHE A 290 7.10 -3.68 8.60
N PRO A 291 6.94 -2.91 7.52
CA PRO A 291 6.69 -3.46 6.20
C PRO A 291 7.76 -4.44 5.78
N LYS A 292 7.35 -5.65 5.41
CA LYS A 292 8.20 -6.67 4.80
C LYS A 292 8.24 -6.40 3.30
N ALA A 293 9.43 -6.01 2.79
CA ALA A 293 9.59 -5.56 1.41
C ALA A 293 9.16 -6.63 0.39
N SER A 294 9.48 -7.91 0.65
CA SER A 294 9.07 -9.02 -0.22
C SER A 294 7.56 -9.11 -0.39
N VAL A 295 6.81 -8.97 0.69
CA VAL A 295 5.34 -9.04 0.68
C VAL A 295 4.73 -7.79 0.03
N LEU A 296 5.23 -6.59 0.38
CA LEU A 296 4.74 -5.34 -0.20
C LEU A 296 4.91 -5.34 -1.72
N ILE A 297 6.12 -5.63 -2.21
CA ILE A 297 6.45 -5.63 -3.63
C ILE A 297 5.61 -6.68 -4.37
N GLU A 298 5.46 -7.88 -3.82
CA GLU A 298 4.68 -8.94 -4.44
C GLU A 298 3.22 -8.54 -4.64
N HIS A 299 2.53 -8.12 -3.57
CA HIS A 299 1.11 -7.74 -3.68
C HIS A 299 0.91 -6.51 -4.56
N TYR A 300 1.81 -5.52 -4.47
CA TYR A 300 1.71 -4.31 -5.26
C TYR A 300 1.88 -4.59 -6.76
N LEU A 301 2.89 -5.37 -7.15
CA LEU A 301 3.09 -5.81 -8.54
C LEU A 301 1.97 -6.71 -9.06
N ARG A 302 1.24 -7.38 -8.18
CA ARG A 302 0.02 -8.15 -8.52
C ARG A 302 -1.21 -7.27 -8.70
N GLY A 303 -1.06 -5.97 -8.54
CA GLY A 303 -2.12 -4.98 -8.77
C GLY A 303 -2.95 -4.66 -7.53
N ALA A 304 -2.47 -4.95 -6.32
CA ALA A 304 -3.04 -4.39 -5.10
C ALA A 304 -2.92 -2.86 -5.12
N THR A 305 -3.80 -2.18 -4.42
CA THR A 305 -3.65 -0.76 -4.11
C THR A 305 -2.54 -0.55 -3.09
N LEU A 306 -2.04 0.67 -2.98
CA LEU A 306 -0.95 0.97 -2.08
C LEU A 306 -1.31 0.73 -0.60
N ILE A 307 -2.55 1.05 -0.20
CA ILE A 307 -3.04 0.71 1.14
C ILE A 307 -3.06 -0.81 1.37
N GLU A 308 -3.54 -1.60 0.40
CA GLU A 308 -3.54 -3.06 0.52
C GLU A 308 -2.10 -3.60 0.64
N ALA A 309 -1.19 -3.13 -0.22
CA ALA A 309 0.20 -3.60 -0.23
C ALA A 309 0.92 -3.30 1.09
N TYR A 310 0.76 -2.09 1.64
CA TYR A 310 1.33 -1.75 2.95
C TYR A 310 0.72 -2.57 4.09
N TRP A 311 -0.60 -2.65 4.19
CA TRP A 311 -1.26 -3.39 5.26
C TRP A 311 -0.95 -4.89 5.23
N LYS A 312 -0.88 -5.47 4.04
CA LYS A 312 -0.48 -6.89 3.86
C LYS A 312 0.98 -7.13 4.20
N SER A 313 1.81 -6.11 4.24
CA SER A 313 3.24 -6.26 4.50
C SER A 313 3.65 -6.15 5.98
N VAL A 314 2.74 -5.74 6.87
CA VAL A 314 3.02 -5.60 8.30
C VAL A 314 2.29 -6.67 9.11
N ALA A 315 3.05 -7.57 9.73
CA ALA A 315 2.45 -8.68 10.48
C ALA A 315 1.82 -8.22 11.81
N TRP A 316 2.45 -7.25 12.50
CA TRP A 316 1.98 -6.68 13.77
C TRP A 316 1.77 -5.18 13.64
N PRO A 317 0.68 -4.74 13.01
CA PRO A 317 0.52 -3.35 12.59
C PRO A 317 0.06 -2.38 13.70
N GLY A 318 -0.27 -2.85 14.89
CA GLY A 318 -0.97 -2.04 15.91
C GLY A 318 -0.26 -0.75 16.30
N GLN A 319 1.08 -0.74 16.39
CA GLN A 319 1.88 0.47 16.67
C GLN A 319 2.12 1.34 15.41
N GLY A 320 1.62 0.93 14.25
CA GLY A 320 1.89 1.55 12.96
C GLY A 320 0.96 2.71 12.60
N LEU A 321 1.55 3.73 11.98
CA LEU A 321 0.85 4.77 11.23
C LEU A 321 1.16 4.59 9.75
N PHE A 322 0.14 4.32 8.96
CA PHE A 322 0.22 4.20 7.50
C PHE A 322 -0.11 5.55 6.88
N VAL A 323 0.80 6.09 6.05
CA VAL A 323 0.63 7.41 5.44
C VAL A 323 0.79 7.34 3.91
N GLY A 324 0.00 8.12 3.19
CA GLY A 324 0.10 8.19 1.73
C GLY A 324 -1.23 8.23 1.00
N GLU A 325 -1.16 8.01 -0.30
CA GLU A 325 -2.32 7.95 -1.19
C GLU A 325 -2.80 6.49 -1.33
N PRO A 326 -3.95 6.11 -0.75
CA PRO A 326 -4.35 4.72 -0.58
C PRO A 326 -4.65 3.97 -1.87
N LEU A 327 -5.19 4.64 -2.89
CA LEU A 327 -5.71 3.99 -4.10
C LEU A 327 -4.71 3.89 -5.25
N ALA A 328 -3.48 4.43 -5.11
CA ALA A 328 -2.44 4.30 -6.12
C ALA A 328 -2.22 2.84 -6.50
N ARG A 329 -2.24 2.54 -7.81
CA ARG A 329 -2.27 1.17 -8.30
C ARG A 329 -1.56 1.04 -9.66
N PRO A 330 -0.24 1.15 -9.69
CA PRO A 330 0.54 1.18 -10.94
C PRO A 330 0.34 -0.05 -11.82
N TRP A 331 0.15 -1.22 -11.23
CA TRP A 331 0.04 -2.50 -11.94
C TRP A 331 -1.39 -3.02 -12.05
N SER A 332 -2.38 -2.13 -12.02
CA SER A 332 -3.80 -2.47 -12.04
C SER A 332 -4.39 -2.73 -13.43
N GLN A 333 -3.58 -3.06 -14.40
CA GLN A 333 -4.09 -3.26 -15.75
C GLN A 333 -4.98 -4.50 -15.86
N PRO A 334 -6.06 -4.43 -16.67
CA PRO A 334 -6.80 -5.62 -17.04
C PRO A 334 -5.88 -6.60 -17.77
N PRO A 335 -6.17 -7.90 -17.71
CA PRO A 335 -5.46 -8.87 -18.52
C PRO A 335 -5.54 -8.47 -20.01
N GLN A 336 -4.41 -8.57 -20.69
CA GLN A 336 -4.37 -8.41 -22.14
C GLN A 336 -4.68 -9.75 -22.77
N ALA A 337 -5.49 -9.74 -23.84
CA ALA A 337 -5.84 -10.94 -24.57
C ALA A 337 -5.64 -10.71 -26.07
N VAL A 338 -4.96 -11.65 -26.70
CA VAL A 338 -4.76 -11.66 -28.17
C VAL A 338 -5.09 -13.04 -28.70
N ILE A 339 -5.64 -13.10 -29.93
CA ILE A 339 -5.82 -14.36 -30.64
C ILE A 339 -4.53 -14.65 -31.40
N ASP A 340 -3.95 -15.81 -31.14
CA ASP A 340 -2.74 -16.31 -31.78
C ASP A 340 -3.02 -17.71 -32.36
N GLY A 341 -3.28 -17.75 -33.67
CA GLY A 341 -3.72 -18.95 -34.36
C GLY A 341 -5.07 -19.45 -33.81
N ASN A 342 -5.11 -20.65 -33.30
CA ASN A 342 -6.30 -21.29 -32.74
C ASN A 342 -6.38 -21.16 -31.20
N ALA A 343 -5.70 -20.19 -30.61
CA ALA A 343 -5.68 -19.99 -29.17
C ALA A 343 -5.87 -18.54 -28.78
N LEU A 344 -6.58 -18.32 -27.67
CA LEU A 344 -6.58 -17.06 -26.94
C LEU A 344 -5.38 -17.06 -25.99
N VAL A 345 -4.51 -16.08 -26.13
CA VAL A 345 -3.37 -15.86 -25.24
C VAL A 345 -3.71 -14.72 -24.28
N VAL A 346 -3.88 -15.06 -23.00
CA VAL A 346 -4.19 -14.08 -21.93
C VAL A 346 -2.93 -13.84 -21.12
N SER A 347 -2.52 -12.59 -21.00
CA SER A 347 -1.38 -12.18 -20.19
C SER A 347 -1.83 -11.22 -19.09
N SER A 348 -1.43 -11.48 -17.84
CA SER A 348 -1.77 -10.63 -16.71
C SER A 348 -0.66 -10.61 -15.66
N ARG A 349 -0.47 -9.44 -15.03
CA ARG A 349 0.37 -9.27 -13.83
C ARG A 349 -0.43 -9.26 -12.54
N SER A 350 -1.74 -9.06 -12.63
CA SER A 350 -2.62 -8.81 -11.49
C SER A 350 -3.43 -10.04 -11.06
N LEU A 351 -2.94 -11.24 -11.37
CA LEU A 351 -3.57 -12.48 -10.89
C LEU A 351 -3.24 -12.72 -9.42
N ARG A 352 -4.27 -13.09 -8.67
CA ARG A 352 -4.13 -13.45 -7.25
C ARG A 352 -3.76 -14.91 -7.10
N ARG A 353 -2.83 -15.20 -6.20
CA ARG A 353 -2.44 -16.56 -5.85
C ARG A 353 -3.68 -17.35 -5.37
N ASN A 354 -3.76 -18.62 -5.76
CA ASN A 354 -4.83 -19.54 -5.40
C ASN A 354 -6.25 -19.13 -5.85
N SER A 355 -6.35 -18.11 -6.71
CA SER A 355 -7.63 -17.67 -7.26
C SER A 355 -7.92 -18.32 -8.60
N ILE A 356 -9.20 -18.60 -8.83
CA ILE A 356 -9.69 -19.22 -10.05
C ILE A 356 -10.07 -18.14 -11.06
N TYR A 357 -9.56 -18.28 -12.27
CA TYR A 357 -9.88 -17.44 -13.41
C TYR A 357 -10.47 -18.31 -14.51
N ARG A 358 -11.39 -17.72 -15.29
CA ARG A 358 -12.11 -18.45 -16.33
C ARG A 358 -12.24 -17.61 -17.59
N VAL A 359 -12.12 -18.26 -18.74
CA VAL A 359 -12.54 -17.71 -20.03
C VAL A 359 -13.87 -18.35 -20.40
N ASP A 360 -14.87 -17.54 -20.68
CA ASP A 360 -16.16 -18.00 -21.21
C ASP A 360 -16.28 -17.62 -22.67
N PHE A 361 -17.00 -18.44 -23.42
CA PHE A 361 -17.36 -18.23 -24.82
C PHE A 361 -18.87 -18.14 -24.98
N ARG A 362 -19.33 -17.25 -25.88
CA ARG A 362 -20.71 -17.14 -26.30
C ARG A 362 -20.74 -17.04 -27.83
N PRO A 363 -21.35 -18.01 -28.55
CA PRO A 363 -21.49 -17.95 -30.02
C PRO A 363 -22.30 -16.72 -30.47
N TYR A 364 -22.06 -16.22 -31.65
CA TYR A 364 -22.92 -15.20 -32.26
C TYR A 364 -24.36 -15.73 -32.35
N GLY A 365 -25.33 -14.88 -31.99
CA GLY A 365 -26.73 -15.27 -31.90
C GLY A 365 -27.12 -16.08 -30.70
N GLY A 366 -26.14 -16.55 -29.88
CA GLY A 366 -26.38 -17.21 -28.62
C GLY A 366 -26.61 -16.21 -27.47
N THR A 367 -27.41 -16.60 -26.49
CA THR A 367 -27.71 -15.77 -25.33
C THR A 367 -26.92 -16.23 -24.10
N ALA A 368 -26.43 -17.47 -24.04
CA ALA A 368 -25.76 -18.06 -22.90
C ALA A 368 -24.23 -18.06 -23.07
N TRP A 369 -23.55 -17.77 -21.97
CA TRP A 369 -22.11 -17.93 -21.86
C TRP A 369 -21.79 -19.34 -21.34
N ALA A 370 -20.83 -20.01 -21.96
CA ALA A 370 -20.33 -21.31 -21.54
C ALA A 370 -18.84 -21.20 -21.15
N PRO A 371 -18.41 -21.88 -20.07
CA PRO A 371 -16.98 -21.94 -19.72
C PRO A 371 -16.18 -22.59 -20.84
N LEU A 372 -15.14 -21.91 -21.31
CA LEU A 372 -14.20 -22.43 -22.31
C LEU A 372 -12.98 -23.06 -21.61
N ALA A 373 -12.43 -22.37 -20.63
CA ALA A 373 -11.29 -22.86 -19.85
C ALA A 373 -11.26 -22.22 -18.45
N THR A 374 -10.64 -22.95 -17.52
CA THR A 374 -10.45 -22.50 -16.13
C THR A 374 -8.99 -22.66 -15.74
N MET A 375 -8.45 -21.69 -15.00
CA MET A 375 -7.09 -21.69 -14.49
C MET A 375 -7.08 -21.32 -13.02
N THR A 376 -6.26 -22.02 -12.23
CA THR A 376 -5.91 -21.55 -10.89
C THR A 376 -4.54 -20.86 -10.94
N ALA A 377 -4.48 -19.60 -10.52
CA ALA A 377 -3.23 -18.86 -10.49
C ALA A 377 -2.35 -19.37 -9.33
N GLY A 378 -1.26 -20.05 -9.65
CA GLY A 378 -0.34 -20.63 -8.65
C GLY A 378 0.87 -19.74 -8.31
N GLN A 379 1.10 -18.65 -9.05
CA GLN A 379 2.29 -17.83 -8.92
C GLN A 379 1.97 -16.33 -8.88
N PRO A 380 2.71 -15.53 -8.11
CA PRO A 380 2.53 -14.09 -7.98
C PRO A 380 3.14 -13.26 -9.13
N ARG A 381 3.63 -13.89 -10.19
CA ARG A 381 4.34 -13.24 -11.30
C ARG A 381 3.44 -13.09 -12.51
N PRO A 382 3.84 -12.26 -13.51
CA PRO A 382 3.15 -12.21 -14.79
C PRO A 382 2.89 -13.62 -15.32
N VAL A 383 1.65 -13.93 -15.59
CA VAL A 383 1.24 -15.23 -16.11
C VAL A 383 0.72 -15.04 -17.52
N THR A 384 1.20 -15.89 -18.43
CA THR A 384 0.62 -16.06 -19.75
C THR A 384 -0.14 -17.37 -19.79
N TRP A 385 -1.40 -17.31 -20.13
CA TRP A 385 -2.28 -18.46 -20.23
C TRP A 385 -2.77 -18.64 -21.65
N ARG A 386 -2.52 -19.79 -22.25
CA ARG A 386 -2.93 -20.13 -23.60
C ARG A 386 -4.17 -21.02 -23.53
N VAL A 387 -5.29 -20.51 -24.07
CA VAL A 387 -6.60 -21.18 -24.08
C VAL A 387 -6.93 -21.60 -25.48
N PRO A 388 -7.10 -22.89 -25.78
CA PRO A 388 -7.56 -23.34 -27.11
C PRO A 388 -8.93 -22.74 -27.43
N LEU A 389 -9.07 -22.20 -28.63
CA LEU A 389 -10.34 -21.69 -29.12
C LEU A 389 -11.20 -22.84 -29.72
N PRO A 390 -12.54 -22.69 -29.72
CA PRO A 390 -13.42 -23.58 -30.49
C PRO A 390 -13.04 -23.61 -31.98
N ALA A 391 -13.46 -24.64 -32.68
CA ALA A 391 -13.12 -24.85 -34.11
C ALA A 391 -13.53 -23.69 -35.01
N ASP A 392 -14.53 -22.90 -34.63
CA ASP A 392 -14.94 -21.65 -35.28
C ASP A 392 -14.92 -20.48 -34.31
N PRO A 393 -13.75 -19.91 -34.03
CA PRO A 393 -13.63 -18.79 -33.05
C PRO A 393 -14.19 -17.47 -33.60
N ALA A 394 -14.35 -17.33 -34.94
CA ALA A 394 -14.89 -16.11 -35.55
C ALA A 394 -16.38 -15.94 -35.28
N GLY A 395 -17.06 -16.99 -34.80
CA GLY A 395 -18.49 -17.03 -34.57
C GLY A 395 -18.94 -16.62 -33.15
N GLY A 396 -18.18 -15.89 -32.34
CA GLY A 396 -18.63 -15.61 -30.98
C GLY A 396 -17.85 -14.56 -30.22
N HIS A 397 -18.21 -14.41 -28.96
CA HIS A 397 -17.59 -13.49 -28.00
C HIS A 397 -16.83 -14.26 -26.93
N LEU A 398 -15.67 -13.73 -26.51
CA LEU A 398 -14.90 -14.23 -25.39
C LEU A 398 -15.00 -13.24 -24.22
N ARG A 399 -15.09 -13.74 -23.00
CA ARG A 399 -14.98 -12.89 -21.80
C ARG A 399 -14.07 -13.53 -20.77
N TRP A 400 -13.37 -12.67 -20.06
CA TRP A 400 -12.54 -13.04 -18.93
C TRP A 400 -13.36 -12.90 -17.65
N MET A 401 -13.30 -13.93 -16.79
CA MET A 401 -13.89 -13.93 -15.46
C MET A 401 -12.78 -14.06 -14.43
N GLY A 402 -12.62 -13.04 -13.59
CA GLY A 402 -11.67 -13.05 -12.48
C GLY A 402 -12.27 -13.63 -11.20
N PRO A 403 -11.50 -13.69 -10.12
CA PRO A 403 -12.01 -14.11 -8.82
C PRO A 403 -12.92 -13.02 -8.30
N CYS A 404 -14.17 -13.09 -8.65
CA CYS A 404 -15.22 -12.39 -7.94
C CYS A 404 -15.49 -13.25 -6.71
N ALA A 405 -14.97 -12.82 -5.54
CA ALA A 405 -15.19 -13.51 -4.30
C ALA A 405 -16.67 -13.84 -4.13
N THR A 406 -16.98 -15.10 -3.93
CA THR A 406 -18.17 -15.69 -3.30
C THR A 406 -19.58 -15.18 -3.67
N GLN A 407 -19.75 -14.19 -4.54
CA GLN A 407 -21.08 -13.79 -5.03
C GLN A 407 -21.22 -13.99 -6.54
N PRO A 408 -22.20 -14.81 -6.99
CA PRO A 408 -22.39 -15.09 -8.43
C PRO A 408 -22.83 -13.91 -9.30
N ALA A 409 -23.00 -12.72 -8.72
CA ALA A 409 -23.63 -11.56 -9.36
C ALA A 409 -22.68 -10.41 -9.71
N LEU A 410 -21.39 -10.43 -9.33
CA LEU A 410 -20.45 -9.35 -9.66
C LEU A 410 -19.51 -9.79 -10.79
N LEU A 411 -19.93 -9.48 -12.00
CA LEU A 411 -19.18 -9.64 -13.23
C LEU A 411 -18.00 -8.66 -13.27
N CYS A 412 -16.78 -9.17 -13.11
CA CYS A 412 -15.60 -8.46 -13.59
C CYS A 412 -15.59 -8.58 -15.11
N VAL A 413 -16.35 -7.73 -15.78
CA VAL A 413 -16.34 -7.66 -17.24
C VAL A 413 -15.08 -6.94 -17.66
N LEU A 414 -14.15 -7.64 -18.30
CA LEU A 414 -13.08 -7.03 -19.07
C LEU A 414 -13.64 -6.59 -20.41
N ALA A 415 -13.19 -5.41 -20.85
CA ALA A 415 -13.62 -4.82 -22.10
C ALA A 415 -13.54 -5.84 -23.25
N GLN A 416 -14.60 -5.88 -24.04
CA GLN A 416 -14.66 -6.67 -25.26
C GLN A 416 -13.53 -6.22 -26.18
N SER A 417 -12.64 -7.14 -26.56
CA SER A 417 -11.86 -6.94 -27.77
C SER A 417 -12.81 -7.17 -28.95
N ASN A 418 -13.04 -6.12 -29.74
CA ASN A 418 -13.69 -6.24 -31.05
C ASN A 418 -12.85 -7.12 -31.97
#